data_6efe9f8bbf1b1c7dacd24d29feceeb4b
#
_entry.id   6efe9f8bbf1b1c7dacd24d29feceeb4b
#
_cell.length_a   1.000
_cell.length_b   1.000
_cell.length_c   1.000
_cell.angle_alpha   90.00
_cell.angle_beta   90.00
_cell.angle_gamma   90.00
#
_symmetry.space_group_name_H-M   'P 1'
#
loop_
_entity.id
_entity.type
_entity.pdbx_description
1 polymer ?
#
loop_
_entity_poly.entity_id
_entity_poly.type
_entity_poly.pdbx_seq_one_letter_code
_entity_poly.pdbx_strand_id
1 'polypeptide(L)'
;MEIEEVFSSKPRMKILRLVARLGALNVSDIARRIKLNYTTTNEHLKMLETEGILQQRVYGRIRMYRFNDRSPKAIAVQNLIEVWEQDK
;
A
#
# COMPACT_ATOMS: atom_id res chain seq x y z
N MET A 1 9.08 9.17 7.71
CA MET A 1 7.98 8.59 8.51
C MET A 1 8.55 7.55 9.45
N GLU A 2 8.17 7.62 10.71
CA GLU A 2 8.59 6.60 11.67
C GLU A 2 7.82 5.31 11.44
N ILE A 3 8.41 4.18 11.81
CA ILE A 3 7.80 2.87 11.59
C ILE A 3 6.43 2.75 12.26
N GLU A 4 6.25 3.34 13.44
CA GLU A 4 4.97 3.34 14.13
C GLU A 4 3.88 4.07 13.34
N GLU A 5 4.23 5.10 12.60
CA GLU A 5 3.25 5.83 11.80
C GLU A 5 2.67 4.96 10.69
N VAL A 6 3.45 4.05 10.17
CA VAL A 6 2.97 3.08 9.18
C VAL A 6 2.11 2.01 9.85
N PHE A 7 2.64 1.36 10.88
CA PHE A 7 2.02 0.17 11.44
C PHE A 7 0.88 0.43 12.41
N SER A 8 0.80 1.64 12.99
CA SER A 8 -0.33 2.00 13.86
C SER A 8 -1.55 2.52 13.10
N SER A 9 -1.41 2.81 11.83
CA SER A 9 -2.51 3.33 11.00
C SER A 9 -3.30 2.18 10.40
N LYS A 10 -4.55 2.02 10.82
CA LYS A 10 -5.43 1.00 10.23
C LYS A 10 -5.59 1.16 8.71
N PRO A 11 -5.85 2.37 8.17
CA PRO A 11 -5.98 2.52 6.73
C PRO A 11 -4.71 2.11 5.98
N ARG A 12 -3.52 2.52 6.47
CA ARG A 12 -2.27 2.18 5.82
C ARG A 12 -2.01 0.68 5.84
N MET A 13 -2.29 0.03 6.97
CA MET A 13 -2.15 -1.42 7.06
C MET A 13 -3.13 -2.15 6.16
N LYS A 14 -4.37 -1.68 6.05
CA LYS A 14 -5.34 -2.25 5.12
C LYS A 14 -4.87 -2.13 3.68
N ILE A 15 -4.33 -0.97 3.30
CA ILE A 15 -3.78 -0.74 1.97
C ILE A 15 -2.64 -1.72 1.69
N LEU A 16 -1.69 -1.81 2.61
CA LEU A 16 -0.51 -2.67 2.42
C LEU A 16 -0.89 -4.15 2.32
N ARG A 17 -1.81 -4.60 3.14
CA ARG A 17 -2.29 -5.99 3.09
C ARG A 17 -3.01 -6.27 1.77
N LEU A 18 -3.80 -5.32 1.31
CA LEU A 18 -4.55 -5.46 0.06
C LEU A 18 -3.60 -5.54 -1.14
N VAL A 19 -2.62 -4.64 -1.20
CA VAL A 19 -1.64 -4.62 -2.28
C VAL A 19 -0.76 -5.88 -2.25
N ALA A 20 -0.36 -6.33 -1.05
CA ALA A 20 0.40 -7.57 -0.91
C ALA A 20 -0.37 -8.77 -1.47
N ARG A 21 -1.68 -8.82 -1.24
CA ARG A 21 -2.52 -9.94 -1.68
C ARG A 21 -2.84 -9.88 -3.17
N LEU A 22 -3.13 -8.70 -3.69
CA LEU A 22 -3.66 -8.55 -5.05
C LEU A 22 -2.65 -8.03 -6.08
N GLY A 23 -1.49 -7.57 -5.62
CA GLY A 23 -0.40 -7.13 -6.49
C GLY A 23 -0.43 -5.64 -6.78
N ALA A 24 -1.17 -5.21 -7.77
CA ALA A 24 -1.27 -3.81 -8.14
C ALA A 24 -2.75 -3.40 -8.23
N LEU A 25 -3.05 -2.19 -7.74
CA LEU A 25 -4.43 -1.70 -7.70
C LEU A 25 -4.46 -0.20 -7.97
N ASN A 26 -5.54 0.26 -8.58
CA ASN A 26 -5.75 1.70 -8.74
C ASN A 26 -6.38 2.31 -7.48
N VAL A 27 -6.30 3.64 -7.37
CA VAL A 27 -6.73 4.37 -6.17
C VAL A 27 -8.21 4.15 -5.87
N SER A 28 -9.06 4.22 -6.89
CA SER A 28 -10.51 4.05 -6.72
C SER A 28 -10.86 2.67 -6.18
N ASP A 29 -10.18 1.65 -6.71
CA ASP A 29 -10.41 0.27 -6.29
C ASP A 29 -9.97 0.05 -4.84
N ILE A 30 -8.80 0.60 -4.49
CA ILE A 30 -8.31 0.55 -3.10
C ILE A 30 -9.30 1.22 -2.16
N ALA A 31 -9.73 2.44 -2.49
CA ALA A 31 -10.66 3.21 -1.66
C ALA A 31 -11.96 2.45 -1.41
N ARG A 32 -12.51 1.86 -2.47
CA ARG A 32 -13.73 1.07 -2.38
C ARG A 32 -13.56 -0.14 -1.46
N ARG A 33 -12.45 -0.85 -1.62
CA ARG A 33 -12.20 -2.08 -0.87
C ARG A 33 -11.93 -1.82 0.62
N ILE A 34 -11.25 -0.73 0.97
CA ILE A 34 -10.98 -0.39 2.37
C ILE A 34 -12.10 0.48 2.98
N LYS A 35 -13.13 0.81 2.19
CA LYS A 35 -14.28 1.61 2.60
C LYS A 35 -13.88 2.98 3.13
N LEU A 36 -13.04 3.66 2.37
CA LEU A 36 -12.57 4.99 2.70
C LEU A 36 -12.74 5.88 1.47
N ASN A 37 -12.94 7.18 1.66
CA ASN A 37 -13.13 8.07 0.53
C ASN A 37 -11.84 8.18 -0.30
N TYR A 38 -12.00 8.60 -1.55
CA TYR A 38 -10.89 8.69 -2.50
C TYR A 38 -9.78 9.62 -2.01
N THR A 39 -10.15 10.80 -1.54
CA THR A 39 -9.18 11.83 -1.14
C THR A 39 -8.27 11.34 -0.01
N THR A 40 -8.87 10.80 1.05
CA THR A 40 -8.11 10.28 2.19
C THR A 40 -7.26 9.07 1.81
N THR A 41 -7.81 8.17 0.99
CA THR A 41 -7.06 7.02 0.47
C THR A 41 -5.85 7.48 -0.31
N ASN A 42 -6.05 8.47 -1.20
CA ASN A 42 -4.96 9.00 -2.01
C ASN A 42 -3.86 9.66 -1.17
N GLU A 43 -4.26 10.33 -0.08
CA GLU A 43 -3.29 10.91 0.85
C GLU A 43 -2.42 9.83 1.50
N HIS A 44 -3.03 8.75 1.96
CA HIS A 44 -2.28 7.62 2.52
C HIS A 44 -1.35 6.99 1.49
N LEU A 45 -1.83 6.80 0.26
CA LEU A 45 -1.02 6.24 -0.81
C LEU A 45 0.19 7.11 -1.13
N LYS A 46 0.00 8.42 -1.16
CA LYS A 46 1.11 9.36 -1.40
C LYS A 46 2.14 9.32 -0.28
N MET A 47 1.70 9.18 0.97
CA MET A 47 2.61 9.05 2.10
C MET A 47 3.44 7.77 1.98
N LEU A 48 2.81 6.66 1.63
CA LEU A 48 3.51 5.38 1.45
C LEU A 48 4.46 5.42 0.25
N GLU A 49 4.09 6.16 -0.78
CA GLU A 49 4.95 6.37 -1.96
C GLU A 49 6.18 7.21 -1.59
N THR A 50 5.97 8.32 -0.88
CA THR A 50 7.06 9.18 -0.42
C THR A 50 8.04 8.41 0.46
N GLU A 51 7.53 7.48 1.26
CA GLU A 51 8.33 6.63 2.14
C GLU A 51 9.07 5.53 1.37
N GLY A 52 8.76 5.35 0.10
CA GLY A 52 9.40 4.33 -0.74
C GLY A 52 8.83 2.93 -0.56
N ILE A 53 7.73 2.79 0.17
CA ILE A 53 7.10 1.47 0.39
C ILE A 53 6.29 1.06 -0.84
N LEU A 54 5.48 1.99 -1.37
CA LEU A 54 4.72 1.77 -2.59
C LEU A 54 5.28 2.62 -3.72
N GLN A 55 5.05 2.18 -4.94
CA GLN A 55 5.38 2.96 -6.13
C GLN A 55 4.16 3.05 -7.02
N GLN A 56 4.04 4.17 -7.72
CA GLN A 56 2.97 4.43 -8.65
C GLN A 56 3.45 4.17 -10.06
N ARG A 57 2.60 3.50 -10.85
CA ARG A 57 2.79 3.39 -12.29
C ARG A 57 1.55 3.92 -12.98
N VAL A 58 1.77 4.74 -14.00
CA VAL A 58 0.69 5.39 -14.74
C VAL A 58 0.51 4.71 -16.09
N TYR A 59 -0.72 4.29 -16.36
CA TYR A 59 -1.11 3.72 -17.66
C TYR A 59 -2.27 4.56 -18.19
N GLY A 60 -1.94 5.51 -19.10
CA GLY A 60 -2.94 6.47 -19.55
C GLY A 60 -3.44 7.33 -18.40
N ARG A 61 -4.72 7.20 -18.05
CA ARG A 61 -5.33 7.94 -16.93
C ARG A 61 -5.40 7.11 -15.66
N ILE A 62 -4.93 5.87 -15.69
CA ILE A 62 -5.01 4.97 -14.55
C ILE A 62 -3.70 5.00 -13.79
N ARG A 63 -3.79 5.25 -12.47
CA ARG A 63 -2.65 5.22 -11.57
C ARG A 63 -2.73 3.94 -10.73
N MET A 64 -1.74 3.06 -10.94
CA MET A 64 -1.65 1.78 -10.22
C MET A 64 -0.58 1.88 -9.15
N TYR A 65 -0.91 1.38 -7.96
CA TYR A 65 0.04 1.31 -6.84
C TYR A 65 0.42 -0.14 -6.58
N ARG A 66 1.71 -0.36 -6.34
CA ARG A 66 2.28 -1.67 -6.05
C ARG A 66 3.44 -1.50 -5.07
N PHE A 67 3.89 -2.59 -4.45
CA PHE A 67 5.10 -2.52 -3.64
C PHE A 67 6.30 -2.12 -4.49
N ASN A 68 7.19 -1.32 -3.90
CA ASN A 68 8.42 -0.92 -4.56
C ASN A 68 9.46 -2.03 -4.41
N ASP A 69 9.62 -2.84 -5.44
CA ASP A 69 10.49 -4.02 -5.43
C ASP A 69 11.99 -3.68 -5.38
N ARG A 70 12.34 -2.40 -5.45
CA ARG A 70 13.73 -1.95 -5.36
C ARG A 70 14.10 -1.41 -3.98
N SER A 71 13.13 -1.28 -3.09
CA SER A 71 13.33 -0.75 -1.76
C SER A 71 13.44 -1.88 -0.75
N PRO A 72 14.58 -1.99 -0.01
CA PRO A 72 14.69 -2.99 1.05
C PRO A 72 13.57 -2.88 2.09
N LYS A 73 13.17 -1.65 2.41
CA LYS A 73 12.07 -1.39 3.34
C LYS A 73 10.76 -1.99 2.83
N ALA A 74 10.45 -1.76 1.55
CA ALA A 74 9.22 -2.28 0.95
C ALA A 74 9.24 -3.80 0.87
N ILE A 75 10.37 -4.38 0.50
CA ILE A 75 10.55 -5.84 0.44
C ILE A 75 10.31 -6.45 1.82
N ALA A 76 10.87 -5.84 2.87
CA ALA A 76 10.73 -6.32 4.24
C ALA A 76 9.26 -6.24 4.71
N VAL A 77 8.58 -5.13 4.41
CA VAL A 77 7.16 -4.96 4.78
C VAL A 77 6.29 -5.98 4.06
N GLN A 78 6.50 -6.15 2.76
CA GLN A 78 5.75 -7.11 1.97
C GLN A 78 5.96 -8.53 2.50
N ASN A 79 7.20 -8.89 2.75
CA ASN A 79 7.54 -10.21 3.27
C ASN A 79 6.88 -10.48 4.63
N LEU A 80 6.93 -9.50 5.52
CA LEU A 80 6.28 -9.60 6.83
C LEU A 80 4.78 -9.89 6.70
N ILE A 81 4.11 -9.14 5.83
CA ILE A 81 2.67 -9.32 5.62
C ILE A 81 2.37 -10.70 5.04
N GLU A 82 3.15 -11.12 4.03
CA GLU A 82 2.95 -12.41 3.38
C GLU A 82 3.13 -13.58 4.37
N VAL A 83 4.18 -13.52 5.18
CA VAL A 83 4.42 -14.53 6.20
C VAL A 83 3.30 -14.55 7.23
N TRP A 84 2.86 -13.36 7.66
CA TRP A 84 1.79 -13.23 8.64
C TRP A 84 0.48 -13.84 8.12
N GLU A 85 0.14 -13.54 6.88
CA GLU A 85 -1.11 -14.03 6.27
C GLU A 85 -1.07 -15.55 6.03
N GLN A 86 0.09 -16.11 5.75
CA GLN A 86 0.25 -17.55 5.56
C GLN A 86 0.04 -18.33 6.87
N ASP A 87 0.33 -17.72 8.00
CA ASP A 87 0.30 -18.36 9.33
C ASP A 87 -1.08 -18.33 9.97
N LYS A 88 -2.09 -17.86 9.27
CA LYS A 88 -3.46 -17.82 9.78
C LYS A 88 -4.13 -19.17 9.78
#